data_6eaea3c2842b245d2e0d19650f6db671
#
_entry.id   6eaea3c2842b245d2e0d19650f6db671
#
_cell.length_a   1.000
_cell.length_b   1.000
_cell.length_c   1.000
_cell.angle_alpha   90.00
_cell.angle_beta   90.00
_cell.angle_gamma   90.00
#
_symmetry.space_group_name_H-M   'P 1'
#
loop_
_entity.id
_entity.type
_entity.pdbx_description
1 polymer ?
#
loop_
_entity_poly.entity_id
_entity_poly.type
_entity_poly.pdbx_seq_one_letter_code
_entity_poly.pdbx_strand_id
1 'polypeptide(L)'
;NDIVNLKNPYVTFVGGEPLDQYDELVLLFEELSKTQHHICLITHYTMDEILLQFPKILDFTNTIIDGKYEADKRIFDKDKKPGIYQVIGSKNQNIWINKHHIWTEVDKDAEDLSAAYDFIS
;
A
#
# COMPACT_ATOMS: atom_id res chain seq x y z
N ASN A 1 -2.63 14.20 10.79
CA ASN A 1 -2.76 14.09 10.25
C ASN A 1 -3.68 14.13 9.29
N ASP A 2 -3.72 14.26 8.45
CA ASP A 2 -4.46 14.61 7.49
C ASP A 2 -5.11 13.55 6.83
N ILE A 3 -5.87 12.88 7.52
CA ILE A 3 -6.52 11.96 7.01
C ILE A 3 -7.70 12.43 6.69
N VAL A 4 -7.85 13.05 6.09
CA VAL A 4 -8.27 12.82 5.31
C VAL A 4 -9.73 12.87 5.19
N ASN A 5 -10.35 12.73 4.31
CA ASN A 5 -11.75 12.80 4.01
C ASN A 5 -12.38 11.49 4.39
N LEU A 6 -12.87 11.40 5.58
CA LEU A 6 -13.48 10.17 6.09
C LEU A 6 -14.71 9.74 5.32
N LYS A 7 -15.22 10.59 4.44
CA LYS A 7 -16.34 10.19 3.57
C LYS A 7 -15.87 9.39 2.38
N ASN A 8 -14.56 9.48 2.05
CA ASN A 8 -14.00 8.72 0.96
C ASN A 8 -13.68 7.31 1.48
N PRO A 9 -14.17 6.25 0.84
CA PRO A 9 -13.89 4.90 1.31
C PRO A 9 -12.43 4.47 1.12
N TYR A 10 -11.66 5.25 0.38
CA TYR A 10 -10.25 4.91 0.14
C TYR A 10 -9.36 5.89 0.89
N VAL A 11 -8.48 5.37 1.74
CA VAL A 11 -7.56 6.18 2.53
C VAL A 11 -6.14 5.71 2.28
N THR A 12 -5.26 6.62 1.87
CA THR A 12 -3.87 6.31 1.60
C THR A 12 -2.98 7.01 2.61
N PHE A 13 -2.10 6.25 3.25
CA PHE A 13 -1.13 6.78 4.20
C PHE A 13 0.24 6.83 3.55
N VAL A 14 0.81 8.02 3.45
CA VAL A 14 2.06 8.26 2.76
C VAL A 14 2.75 9.47 3.39
N GLY A 15 3.95 9.78 2.97
CA GLY A 15 4.74 10.89 3.49
C GLY A 15 5.52 10.45 4.70
N GLY A 16 6.66 11.02 5.03
CA GLY A 16 7.52 10.53 6.08
C GLY A 16 7.59 9.01 6.05
N GLU A 17 7.62 8.40 7.19
CA GLU A 17 7.47 6.95 7.28
C GLU A 17 6.31 6.64 8.24
N PRO A 18 5.14 6.25 7.72
CA PRO A 18 3.97 6.02 8.58
C PRO A 18 4.22 5.00 9.70
N LEU A 19 5.02 3.97 9.42
CA LEU A 19 5.29 2.93 10.43
C LEU A 19 6.17 3.40 11.59
N ASP A 20 6.76 4.59 11.51
CA ASP A 20 7.48 5.18 12.63
C ASP A 20 6.54 5.50 13.80
N GLN A 21 5.23 5.60 13.51
CA GLN A 21 4.21 5.80 14.55
C GLN A 21 3.31 4.57 14.63
N TYR A 22 3.92 3.41 14.69
CA TYR A 22 3.23 2.14 14.55
C TYR A 22 2.05 1.96 15.50
N ASP A 23 2.26 2.20 16.80
CA ASP A 23 1.18 1.95 17.78
C ASP A 23 -0.04 2.84 17.51
N GLU A 24 0.19 4.10 17.19
CA GLU A 24 -0.89 5.02 16.89
C GLU A 24 -1.56 4.66 15.57
N LEU A 25 -0.75 4.22 14.60
CA LEU A 25 -1.25 3.85 13.29
C LEU A 25 -2.15 2.63 13.36
N VAL A 26 -1.80 1.64 14.18
CA VAL A 26 -2.63 0.44 14.36
C VAL A 26 -4.00 0.83 14.90
N LEU A 27 -4.05 1.72 15.89
CA LEU A 27 -5.32 2.16 16.46
C LEU A 27 -6.18 2.86 15.42
N LEU A 28 -5.56 3.70 14.60
CA LEU A 28 -6.29 4.40 13.55
C LEU A 28 -6.80 3.45 12.48
N PHE A 29 -5.97 2.50 12.05
CA PHE A 29 -6.35 1.53 11.03
C PHE A 29 -7.50 0.65 11.53
N GLU A 30 -7.44 0.28 12.80
CA GLU A 30 -8.52 -0.51 13.39
C GLU A 30 -9.85 0.24 13.32
N GLU A 31 -9.85 1.53 13.67
CA GLU A 31 -11.05 2.34 13.60
C GLU A 31 -11.55 2.51 12.17
N LEU A 32 -10.65 2.75 11.23
CA LEU A 32 -11.03 2.90 9.83
C LEU A 32 -11.59 1.60 9.26
N SER A 33 -11.06 0.46 9.68
CA SER A 33 -11.55 -0.83 9.19
C SER A 33 -12.98 -1.09 9.64
N LYS A 34 -13.37 -0.61 10.82
CA LYS A 34 -14.72 -0.77 11.33
C LYS A 34 -15.75 0.00 10.50
N THR A 35 -15.30 1.03 9.79
CA THR A 35 -16.18 1.83 8.94
C THR A 35 -16.01 1.47 7.46
N GLN A 36 -15.44 0.31 7.19
CA GLN A 36 -15.31 -0.24 5.84
C GLN A 36 -14.47 0.62 4.90
N HIS A 37 -13.47 1.30 5.43
CA HIS A 37 -12.54 2.04 4.59
C HIS A 37 -11.51 1.09 3.99
N HIS A 38 -11.16 1.33 2.72
CA HIS A 38 -10.06 0.64 2.08
C HIS A 38 -8.77 1.38 2.43
N ILE A 39 -7.85 0.70 3.08
CA ILE A 39 -6.62 1.31 3.57
C ILE A 39 -5.44 0.90 2.71
N CYS A 40 -4.74 1.89 2.16
CA CYS A 40 -3.52 1.68 1.40
C CYS A 40 -2.35 2.29 2.18
N LEU A 41 -1.32 1.52 2.43
CA LEU A 41 -0.13 1.99 3.13
C LEU A 41 1.05 2.02 2.17
N ILE A 42 1.68 3.19 2.05
CA ILE A 42 2.90 3.35 1.27
C ILE A 42 4.05 3.53 2.26
N THR A 43 4.99 2.61 2.26
CA THR A 43 6.05 2.57 3.25
C THR A 43 7.41 2.30 2.62
N HIS A 44 8.47 2.70 3.30
CA HIS A 44 9.84 2.38 2.88
C HIS A 44 10.25 0.98 3.28
N TYR A 45 9.56 0.37 4.24
CA TYR A 45 9.87 -0.99 4.66
C TYR A 45 9.43 -2.00 3.61
N THR A 46 10.11 -3.13 3.55
CA THR A 46 9.70 -4.23 2.69
C THR A 46 8.62 -5.06 3.39
N MET A 47 7.89 -5.87 2.64
CA MET A 47 6.87 -6.75 3.24
C MET A 47 7.49 -7.69 4.28
N ASP A 48 8.70 -8.20 4.03
CA ASP A 48 9.39 -9.06 4.98
C ASP A 48 9.66 -8.33 6.29
N GLU A 49 10.06 -7.06 6.21
CA GLU A 49 10.30 -6.25 7.40
C GLU A 49 9.00 -5.97 8.15
N ILE A 50 7.91 -5.74 7.42
CA ILE A 50 6.61 -5.50 8.04
C ILE A 50 6.12 -6.75 8.77
N LEU A 51 6.28 -7.92 8.15
CA LEU A 51 5.89 -9.17 8.79
C LEU A 51 6.65 -9.43 10.08
N LEU A 52 7.89 -8.99 10.14
CA LEU A 52 8.73 -9.19 11.31
C LEU A 52 8.51 -8.14 12.39
N GLN A 53 8.40 -6.87 12.00
CA GLN A 53 8.41 -5.76 12.94
C GLN A 53 7.06 -5.11 13.19
N PHE A 54 6.16 -5.20 12.24
CA PHE A 54 4.87 -4.48 12.30
C PHE A 54 3.69 -5.37 11.92
N PRO A 55 3.61 -6.59 12.43
CA PRO A 55 2.62 -7.55 11.92
C PRO A 55 1.16 -7.15 12.13
N LYS A 56 0.86 -6.41 13.18
CA LYS A 56 -0.53 -6.05 13.46
C LYS A 56 -1.15 -5.16 12.40
N ILE A 57 -0.31 -4.37 11.69
CA ILE A 57 -0.84 -3.46 10.70
C ILE A 57 -1.47 -4.24 9.53
N LEU A 58 -1.03 -5.47 9.33
CA LEU A 58 -1.52 -6.29 8.23
C LEU A 58 -2.97 -6.73 8.42
N ASP A 59 -3.45 -6.77 9.66
CA ASP A 59 -4.81 -7.18 9.95
C ASP A 59 -5.85 -6.18 9.43
N PHE A 60 -5.44 -4.93 9.26
CA PHE A 60 -6.36 -3.85 8.91
C PHE A 60 -6.07 -3.22 7.55
N THR A 61 -5.00 -3.61 6.89
CA THR A 61 -4.56 -2.96 5.65
C THR A 61 -5.02 -3.77 4.44
N ASN A 62 -5.44 -3.08 3.40
CA ASN A 62 -5.93 -3.72 2.19
C ASN A 62 -4.87 -3.78 1.08
N THR A 63 -4.04 -2.75 1.00
CA THR A 63 -2.99 -2.66 -0.01
C THR A 63 -1.74 -2.09 0.62
N ILE A 64 -0.59 -2.66 0.29
CA ILE A 64 0.70 -2.14 0.73
C ILE A 64 1.58 -1.93 -0.48
N ILE A 65 2.18 -0.74 -0.55
CA ILE A 65 3.22 -0.46 -1.52
C ILE A 65 4.50 -0.38 -0.72
N ASP A 66 5.39 -1.34 -0.91
CA ASP A 66 6.56 -1.49 -0.07
C ASP A 66 7.85 -1.08 -0.78
N GLY A 67 8.86 -0.82 0.00
CA GLY A 67 10.20 -0.57 -0.50
C GLY A 67 10.49 0.92 -0.70
N LYS A 68 11.74 1.29 -0.40
CA LYS A 68 12.15 2.68 -0.52
C LYS A 68 12.36 3.05 -1.98
N TYR A 69 11.93 4.26 -2.36
CA TYR A 69 12.18 4.77 -3.71
C TYR A 69 13.69 4.81 -3.99
N GLU A 70 14.09 4.26 -5.11
CA GLU A 70 15.49 4.27 -5.55
C GLU A 70 15.58 4.94 -6.92
N ALA A 71 16.24 6.08 -6.98
CA ALA A 71 16.30 6.90 -8.18
C ALA A 71 16.93 6.19 -9.38
N ASP A 72 17.91 5.31 -9.12
CA ASP A 72 18.56 4.55 -10.17
C ASP A 72 17.67 3.47 -10.77
N LYS A 73 16.53 3.19 -10.13
CA LYS A 73 15.54 2.23 -10.60
C LYS A 73 14.23 2.93 -10.97
N ARG A 74 14.29 4.22 -11.17
CA ARG A 74 13.10 5.03 -11.47
C ARG A 74 12.35 4.52 -12.68
N ILE A 75 11.01 4.54 -12.56
CA ILE A 75 10.14 4.22 -13.67
C ILE A 75 9.73 5.54 -14.31
N PHE A 76 10.08 5.72 -15.59
CA PHE A 76 9.72 6.93 -16.30
C PHE A 76 8.27 6.88 -16.73
N ASP A 77 7.64 8.05 -16.87
CA ASP A 77 6.21 8.13 -17.17
C ASP A 77 5.84 7.33 -18.43
N LYS A 78 6.70 7.32 -19.43
CA LYS A 78 6.45 6.58 -20.67
C LYS A 78 6.38 5.06 -20.46
N ASP A 79 6.97 4.57 -19.36
CA ASP A 79 7.02 3.14 -19.07
C ASP A 79 5.97 2.72 -18.07
N LYS A 80 5.21 3.65 -17.51
CA LYS A 80 4.18 3.32 -16.53
C LYS A 80 2.97 2.71 -17.22
N LYS A 81 2.50 1.63 -16.63
CA LYS A 81 1.32 0.94 -17.12
C LYS A 81 0.08 1.50 -16.43
N PRO A 82 -1.11 1.30 -17.00
CA PRO A 82 -2.33 1.81 -16.41
C PRO A 82 -2.63 1.15 -15.06
N GLY A 83 -3.49 1.80 -14.30
CA GLY A 83 -3.98 1.26 -13.05
C GLY A 83 -3.04 1.50 -11.89
N ILE A 84 -3.02 0.56 -10.97
CA ILE A 84 -2.32 0.72 -9.70
C ILE A 84 -0.81 0.85 -9.86
N TYR A 85 -0.27 0.41 -10.98
CA TYR A 85 1.15 0.50 -11.26
C TYR A 85 1.68 1.93 -11.18
N GLN A 86 0.80 2.90 -11.40
CA GLN A 86 1.22 4.30 -11.40
C GLN A 86 1.59 4.82 -10.00
N VAL A 87 1.29 4.09 -8.95
CA VAL A 87 1.60 4.54 -7.60
C VAL A 87 3.02 4.19 -7.16
N ILE A 88 3.74 3.37 -7.91
CA ILE A 88 5.14 3.10 -7.58
C ILE A 88 6.05 4.02 -8.39
N GLY A 89 7.18 4.39 -7.78
CA GLY A 89 8.12 5.30 -8.42
C GLY A 89 9.38 4.63 -8.92
N SER A 90 9.71 3.46 -8.43
CA SER A 90 10.91 2.72 -8.82
C SER A 90 10.62 1.23 -8.92
N LYS A 91 11.43 0.52 -9.71
CA LYS A 91 11.18 -0.89 -10.03
C LYS A 91 11.32 -1.83 -8.84
N ASN A 92 12.03 -1.40 -7.80
CA ASN A 92 12.20 -2.21 -6.60
C ASN A 92 10.98 -2.18 -5.69
N GLN A 93 10.08 -1.24 -5.89
CA GLN A 93 8.87 -1.16 -5.07
C GLN A 93 7.85 -2.17 -5.55
N ASN A 94 7.14 -2.77 -4.62
CA ASN A 94 6.16 -3.81 -4.93
C ASN A 94 4.79 -3.41 -4.41
N ILE A 95 3.76 -3.97 -5.01
CA ILE A 95 2.38 -3.72 -4.63
C ILE A 95 1.81 -5.03 -4.12
N TRP A 96 1.29 -5.00 -2.90
CA TRP A 96 0.73 -6.19 -2.25
C TRP A 96 -0.75 -5.96 -1.97
N ILE A 97 -1.57 -6.96 -2.25
CA ILE A 97 -3.01 -6.90 -2.03
C ILE A 97 -3.40 -7.99 -1.05
N ASN A 98 -4.22 -7.60 -0.07
CA ASN A 98 -4.77 -8.53 0.90
C ASN A 98 -6.02 -9.20 0.31
N LYS A 99 -5.90 -10.48 -0.04
CA LYS A 99 -7.03 -11.25 -0.55
C LYS A 99 -7.45 -12.20 0.54
N HIS A 100 -8.46 -11.83 1.31
CA HIS A 100 -8.97 -12.69 2.39
C HIS A 100 -7.85 -13.10 3.36
N HIS A 101 -7.05 -12.12 3.79
CA HIS A 101 -5.92 -12.28 4.70
C HIS A 101 -4.74 -13.05 4.10
N ILE A 102 -4.74 -13.27 2.81
CA ILE A 102 -3.58 -13.81 2.10
C ILE A 102 -2.98 -12.68 1.27
N TRP A 103 -1.76 -12.29 1.63
CA TRP A 103 -1.09 -11.21 0.92
C TRP A 103 -0.49 -11.70 -0.38
N THR A 104 -0.90 -11.10 -1.48
CA THR A 104 -0.50 -11.49 -2.83
C THR A 104 0.22 -10.33 -3.51
N GLU A 105 1.42 -10.61 -4.02
CA GLU A 105 2.16 -9.60 -4.76
C GLU A 105 1.58 -9.44 -6.16
N VAL A 106 1.40 -8.18 -6.57
CA VAL A 106 0.90 -7.88 -7.91
C VAL A 106 2.03 -8.06 -8.92
N ASP A 107 1.73 -8.75 -10.02
CA ASP A 107 2.69 -8.91 -11.10
C ASP A 107 2.82 -7.59 -11.85
N LYS A 108 3.93 -6.89 -11.61
CA LYS A 108 4.17 -5.59 -12.22
C LYS A 108 4.47 -5.67 -13.72
N ASP A 109 4.80 -6.86 -14.21
CA ASP A 109 5.08 -7.04 -15.62
C ASP A 109 3.83 -7.35 -16.43
N ALA A 110 2.69 -7.49 -15.77
CA ALA A 110 1.43 -7.69 -16.48
C ALA A 110 1.15 -6.49 -17.39
N GLU A 111 0.58 -6.76 -18.54
CA GLU A 111 0.33 -5.72 -19.53
C GLU A 111 -0.66 -4.69 -19.03
N ASP A 112 -1.67 -5.13 -18.27
CA ASP A 112 -2.69 -4.25 -17.71
C ASP A 112 -2.93 -4.64 -16.27
N LEU A 113 -2.66 -3.72 -15.35
CA LEU A 113 -2.84 -3.97 -13.94
C LEU A 113 -4.20 -3.52 -13.40
N SER A 114 -5.08 -3.03 -14.28
CA SER A 114 -6.38 -2.55 -13.83
C SER A 114 -7.20 -3.63 -13.13
N ALA A 115 -7.04 -4.88 -13.50
CA ALA A 115 -7.72 -5.98 -12.86
C ALA A 115 -7.37 -6.11 -11.37
N ALA A 116 -6.22 -5.61 -10.94
CA ALA A 116 -5.82 -5.63 -9.55
C ALA A 116 -6.75 -4.77 -8.69
N TYR A 117 -7.36 -3.77 -9.28
CA TYR A 117 -8.29 -2.91 -8.54
C TYR A 117 -9.53 -3.65 -8.08
N ASP A 118 -9.88 -4.76 -8.73
CA ASP A 118 -11.05 -5.54 -8.33
C ASP A 118 -10.87 -6.11 -6.92
N PHE A 119 -9.64 -6.25 -6.47
CA PHE A 119 -9.35 -6.73 -5.13
C PHE A 119 -9.18 -5.58 -4.13
N ILE A 120 -9.03 -4.36 -4.64
CA ILE A 120 -8.85 -3.19 -3.81
C ILE A 120 -10.20 -2.56 -3.50
N SER A 121 -11.08 -2.59 -4.45
CA SER A 121 -12.44 -2.06 -4.27
C SER A 121 -13.39 -3.16 -3.76
#